data_15706667060a939014b553873b75a711
#
_entry.id   15706667060a939014b553873b75a711
#
_cell.length_a   1.000
_cell.length_b   1.000
_cell.length_c   1.000
_cell.angle_alpha   90.00
_cell.angle_beta   90.00
_cell.angle_gamma   90.00
#
_symmetry.space_group_name_H-M   'P 1'
#
loop_
_entity.id
_entity.type
_entity.pdbx_description
1 polymer ?
#
loop_
_entity_poly.entity_id
_entity_poly.type
_entity_poly.pdbx_seq_one_letter_code
_entity_poly.pdbx_strand_id
1 'polypeptide(L)'
;MKQFQRRPLLKKAALAGLSIGSVGPLMSCASAGGDSDSDESAAVGESDNTTVGDSGDSGDSPTVDLIIDTTDSSYSVLANTGGSLSLDGGSGIPSPGILVYRSGSTSVNVVSRYCTHQGCTVGSNYVCPCHNSTFANDGSVLQGPASSSLTTYSATVSGTNILINFS
;
A
#
# COMPACT_ATOMS: atom_id res chain seq x y z
N MET A 1 16.98 13.81 -38.53
CA MET A 1 17.77 13.75 -37.27
C MET A 1 17.44 14.99 -36.45
N LYS A 2 16.60 14.88 -35.41
CA LYS A 2 16.25 16.00 -34.53
C LYS A 2 17.03 15.83 -33.23
N GLN A 3 17.91 16.79 -32.97
CA GLN A 3 18.74 16.91 -31.76
C GLN A 3 17.84 17.17 -30.55
N PHE A 4 17.93 16.29 -29.56
CA PHE A 4 17.26 16.43 -28.27
C PHE A 4 18.14 17.31 -27.37
N GLN A 5 17.78 18.58 -27.20
CA GLN A 5 18.50 19.49 -26.31
C GLN A 5 18.15 19.16 -24.84
N ARG A 6 19.15 18.74 -24.10
CA ARG A 6 19.11 18.58 -22.65
C ARG A 6 19.15 19.96 -21.99
N ARG A 7 18.09 20.32 -21.26
CA ARG A 7 18.07 21.54 -20.43
C ARG A 7 18.85 21.27 -19.13
N PRO A 8 19.72 22.17 -18.67
CA PRO A 8 20.46 22.01 -17.42
C PRO A 8 19.56 22.32 -16.20
N LEU A 9 19.65 21.45 -15.19
CA LEU A 9 19.01 21.61 -13.87
C LEU A 9 19.64 22.81 -13.15
N LEU A 10 18.84 23.83 -12.87
CA LEU A 10 19.22 24.92 -11.97
C LEU A 10 19.00 24.48 -10.53
N LYS A 11 20.07 24.20 -9.80
CA LYS A 11 20.06 24.03 -8.35
C LYS A 11 19.89 25.41 -7.71
N LYS A 12 18.74 25.67 -7.08
CA LYS A 12 18.61 26.78 -6.14
C LYS A 12 18.79 26.25 -4.72
N ALA A 13 19.95 26.51 -4.15
CA ALA A 13 20.19 26.45 -2.72
C ALA A 13 19.56 27.69 -2.08
N ALA A 14 18.74 27.50 -1.05
CA ALA A 14 18.32 28.56 -0.14
C ALA A 14 18.66 28.13 1.28
N LEU A 15 19.54 28.92 1.88
CA LEU A 15 20.01 28.85 3.26
C LEU A 15 19.00 29.44 4.23
N ALA A 16 19.11 28.93 5.47
CA ALA A 16 19.02 29.62 6.76
C ALA A 16 17.64 29.90 7.36
N GLY A 17 17.51 29.40 8.58
CA GLY A 17 16.55 29.80 9.59
C GLY A 17 16.77 29.03 10.89
N LEU A 18 17.84 29.43 11.65
CA LEU A 18 17.96 29.05 13.07
C LEU A 18 16.82 29.72 13.84
N SER A 19 16.13 28.98 14.67
CA SER A 19 15.35 29.52 15.78
C SER A 19 15.53 28.65 17.03
N ILE A 20 16.18 29.27 18.01
CA ILE A 20 16.50 28.77 19.36
C ILE A 20 15.34 29.14 20.26
N GLY A 21 15.00 28.27 21.21
CA GLY A 21 14.22 28.62 22.42
C GLY A 21 12.96 27.76 22.55
N SER A 22 12.80 26.95 23.55
CA SER A 22 12.59 27.31 24.94
C SER A 22 12.50 26.05 25.80
N VAL A 23 13.20 26.06 26.91
CA VAL A 23 13.19 25.08 28.00
C VAL A 23 11.94 25.29 28.85
N GLY A 24 11.29 24.22 29.30
CA GLY A 24 10.24 24.30 30.33
C GLY A 24 9.96 22.91 30.92
N PRO A 25 9.62 22.79 32.24
CA PRO A 25 10.22 21.78 33.11
C PRO A 25 9.35 20.56 33.40
N LEU A 26 10.07 19.55 33.90
CA LEU A 26 9.69 18.37 34.68
C LEU A 26 8.41 18.51 35.53
N MET A 27 7.54 17.52 35.44
CA MET A 27 6.68 17.14 36.55
C MET A 27 6.65 15.62 36.68
N SER A 28 7.31 15.20 37.77
CA SER A 28 7.34 13.89 38.37
C SER A 28 6.05 13.64 39.14
N CYS A 29 5.42 12.50 39.02
CA CYS A 29 4.55 11.94 40.03
C CYS A 29 4.76 10.42 40.07
N ALA A 30 5.38 10.00 41.14
CA ALA A 30 5.44 8.63 41.64
C ALA A 30 4.20 8.34 42.51
N SER A 31 3.69 7.12 42.46
CA SER A 31 2.97 6.37 43.52
C SER A 31 2.77 4.96 42.97
N ALA A 32 3.43 3.97 43.45
CA ALA A 32 3.37 3.24 44.71
C ALA A 32 2.15 2.31 44.85
N GLY A 33 2.43 1.00 44.88
CA GLY A 33 1.86 0.07 45.81
C GLY A 33 0.79 -0.90 45.30
N GLY A 34 1.03 -2.17 45.49
CA GLY A 34 -0.01 -3.20 45.52
C GLY A 34 0.48 -4.59 45.24
N ASP A 35 1.20 -5.17 46.21
CA ASP A 35 1.45 -6.61 46.34
C ASP A 35 0.13 -7.36 46.59
N SER A 36 0.00 -8.54 46.07
CA SER A 36 -0.72 -9.65 46.71
C SER A 36 -0.31 -10.97 46.10
N ASP A 37 0.41 -11.72 46.89
CA ASP A 37 0.68 -13.15 46.80
C ASP A 37 -0.61 -13.99 46.83
N SER A 38 -0.61 -15.14 46.26
CA SER A 38 -1.01 -16.44 46.82
C SER A 38 -1.09 -17.49 45.72
N ASP A 39 -0.18 -18.43 45.82
CA ASP A 39 -0.24 -19.87 46.16
C ASP A 39 -0.84 -20.85 45.12
N GLU A 40 0.09 -21.65 44.69
CA GLU A 40 0.19 -23.12 44.83
C GLU A 40 -0.97 -23.99 44.31
N SER A 41 -0.67 -24.84 43.33
CA SER A 41 -0.73 -26.31 43.49
C SER A 41 -0.35 -27.03 42.18
N ALA A 42 0.52 -27.98 42.39
CA ALA A 42 1.02 -28.97 41.45
C ALA A 42 -0.04 -29.97 40.97
N ALA A 43 0.09 -30.44 39.75
CA ALA A 43 -0.26 -31.81 39.37
C ALA A 43 0.48 -32.21 38.09
N VAL A 44 1.33 -33.16 38.26
CA VAL A 44 2.02 -33.98 37.25
C VAL A 44 1.02 -34.72 36.38
N GLY A 45 1.30 -34.78 35.09
CA GLY A 45 0.62 -35.64 34.14
C GLY A 45 1.48 -35.82 32.90
N GLU A 46 2.45 -36.76 33.00
CA GLU A 46 3.12 -37.34 31.84
C GLU A 46 2.07 -38.03 30.97
N SER A 47 2.08 -37.69 29.71
CA SER A 47 1.60 -38.59 28.67
C SER A 47 2.35 -38.28 27.38
N ASP A 48 3.35 -39.06 27.16
CA ASP A 48 4.03 -39.34 25.91
C ASP A 48 2.98 -39.66 24.83
N ASN A 49 2.93 -38.90 23.76
CA ASN A 49 2.49 -39.38 22.47
C ASN A 49 3.20 -38.65 21.32
N THR A 50 4.31 -39.20 20.94
CA THR A 50 5.00 -38.99 19.68
C THR A 50 4.03 -39.23 18.52
N THR A 51 3.60 -38.16 17.90
CA THR A 51 3.10 -38.21 16.53
C THR A 51 3.75 -37.07 15.76
N VAL A 52 4.79 -37.43 15.03
CA VAL A 52 5.39 -36.57 13.98
C VAL A 52 4.32 -36.39 12.92
N GLY A 53 3.52 -35.35 13.07
CA GLY A 53 2.72 -34.80 12.03
C GLY A 53 3.61 -33.80 11.31
N ASP A 54 4.18 -34.19 10.20
CA ASP A 54 4.72 -33.33 9.18
C ASP A 54 3.57 -32.44 8.68
N SER A 55 3.36 -31.34 9.37
CA SER A 55 2.56 -30.23 8.85
C SER A 55 3.53 -29.37 8.05
N GLY A 56 3.59 -29.67 6.75
CA GLY A 56 4.19 -28.77 5.79
C GLY A 56 3.64 -27.37 6.01
N ASP A 57 4.38 -26.58 6.78
CA ASP A 57 4.28 -25.13 6.78
C ASP A 57 4.72 -24.68 5.38
N SER A 58 3.77 -24.65 4.47
CA SER A 58 3.86 -23.85 3.27
C SER A 58 3.80 -22.42 3.75
N GLY A 59 4.92 -21.92 4.26
CA GLY A 59 5.15 -20.51 4.48
C GLY A 59 4.98 -19.79 3.15
N ASP A 60 3.72 -19.48 2.84
CA ASP A 60 3.36 -18.52 1.81
C ASP A 60 3.80 -17.15 2.35
N SER A 61 5.10 -16.89 2.20
CA SER A 61 5.63 -15.54 2.32
C SER A 61 4.93 -14.74 1.24
N PRO A 62 4.17 -13.69 1.59
CA PRO A 62 3.45 -12.92 0.59
C PRO A 62 4.44 -12.47 -0.48
N THR A 63 4.33 -13.09 -1.66
CA THR A 63 5.14 -12.70 -2.82
C THR A 63 4.77 -11.27 -3.15
N VAL A 64 5.73 -10.35 -3.03
CA VAL A 64 5.54 -8.96 -3.42
C VAL A 64 6.01 -8.85 -4.86
N ASP A 65 5.08 -8.57 -5.77
CA ASP A 65 5.36 -8.46 -7.21
C ASP A 65 5.82 -7.06 -7.60
N LEU A 66 5.32 -6.02 -6.90
CA LEU A 66 5.67 -4.63 -7.16
C LEU A 66 5.82 -3.85 -5.85
N ILE A 67 6.89 -3.07 -5.76
CA ILE A 67 7.12 -2.11 -4.66
C ILE A 67 7.11 -0.69 -5.25
N ILE A 68 6.26 0.17 -4.71
CA ILE A 68 6.20 1.60 -5.04
C ILE A 68 6.73 2.38 -3.85
N ASP A 69 7.87 3.06 -4.01
CA ASP A 69 8.42 3.98 -3.01
C ASP A 69 7.82 5.38 -3.22
N THR A 70 7.00 5.82 -2.29
CA THR A 70 6.32 7.14 -2.37
C THR A 70 7.26 8.32 -2.12
N THR A 71 8.54 8.08 -1.77
CA THR A 71 9.57 9.13 -1.72
C THR A 71 10.16 9.44 -3.09
N ASP A 72 10.03 8.53 -4.06
CA ASP A 72 10.37 8.81 -5.44
C ASP A 72 9.41 9.87 -6.01
N SER A 73 9.98 10.85 -6.70
CA SER A 73 9.22 11.95 -7.30
C SER A 73 8.13 11.48 -8.27
N SER A 74 8.33 10.34 -8.93
CA SER A 74 7.38 9.74 -9.87
C SER A 74 6.11 9.21 -9.19
N TYR A 75 6.22 8.85 -7.91
CA TYR A 75 5.14 8.22 -7.12
C TYR A 75 4.69 9.05 -5.92
N SER A 76 5.27 10.26 -5.75
CA SER A 76 5.03 11.13 -4.60
C SER A 76 3.56 11.52 -4.38
N VAL A 77 2.74 11.47 -5.42
CA VAL A 77 1.28 11.67 -5.33
C VAL A 77 0.63 10.66 -4.37
N LEU A 78 1.18 9.44 -4.29
CA LEU A 78 0.69 8.38 -3.41
C LEU A 78 1.15 8.50 -1.96
N ALA A 79 1.99 9.47 -1.62
CA ALA A 79 2.39 9.75 -0.23
C ALA A 79 1.21 10.25 0.61
N ASN A 80 0.20 10.86 -0.02
CA ASN A 80 -0.94 11.46 0.65
C ASN A 80 -2.25 10.73 0.33
N THR A 81 -3.14 10.68 1.31
CA THR A 81 -4.51 10.17 1.13
C THR A 81 -5.21 10.97 0.02
N GLY A 82 -5.90 10.28 -0.87
CA GLY A 82 -6.54 10.84 -2.06
C GLY A 82 -5.64 10.85 -3.29
N GLY A 83 -4.35 10.55 -3.15
CA GLY A 83 -3.45 10.42 -4.29
C GLY A 83 -3.86 9.27 -5.21
N SER A 84 -3.80 9.48 -6.52
CA SER A 84 -4.13 8.48 -7.53
C SER A 84 -3.07 8.45 -8.62
N LEU A 85 -2.72 7.25 -9.07
CA LEU A 85 -1.70 7.03 -10.09
C LEU A 85 -2.14 5.89 -11.01
N SER A 86 -1.89 6.05 -12.32
CA SER A 86 -2.04 4.97 -13.29
C SER A 86 -0.65 4.49 -13.74
N LEU A 87 -0.46 3.18 -13.73
CA LEU A 87 0.73 2.52 -14.24
C LEU A 87 0.34 1.63 -15.43
N ASP A 88 1.10 1.74 -16.51
CA ASP A 88 0.89 0.91 -17.69
C ASP A 88 1.42 -0.50 -17.45
N GLY A 89 0.85 -1.48 -18.15
CA GLY A 89 1.29 -2.88 -18.07
C GLY A 89 2.70 -3.07 -18.61
N GLY A 90 3.41 -4.05 -18.07
CA GLY A 90 4.80 -4.36 -18.38
C GLY A 90 5.69 -4.28 -17.14
N SER A 91 6.92 -4.82 -17.24
CA SER A 91 7.87 -4.86 -16.11
C SER A 91 7.27 -5.50 -14.84
N GLY A 92 6.53 -6.60 -14.99
CA GLY A 92 5.85 -7.30 -13.91
C GLY A 92 4.43 -6.81 -13.60
N ILE A 93 4.00 -5.67 -14.15
CA ILE A 93 2.63 -5.17 -13.98
C ILE A 93 1.71 -5.85 -15.00
N PRO A 94 0.56 -6.42 -14.58
CA PRO A 94 -0.40 -7.05 -15.48
C PRO A 94 -0.90 -6.09 -16.57
N SER A 95 -1.03 -6.61 -17.81
CA SER A 95 -1.61 -5.82 -18.91
C SER A 95 -3.12 -5.63 -18.73
N PRO A 96 -3.68 -4.47 -19.06
CA PRO A 96 -3.06 -3.27 -19.66
C PRO A 96 -2.48 -2.29 -18.64
N GLY A 97 -2.39 -2.65 -17.38
CA GLY A 97 -1.89 -1.82 -16.29
C GLY A 97 -2.80 -1.79 -15.08
N ILE A 98 -2.47 -0.95 -14.11
CA ILE A 98 -3.19 -0.80 -12.84
C ILE A 98 -3.50 0.67 -12.54
N LEU A 99 -4.53 0.87 -11.74
CA LEU A 99 -4.81 2.14 -11.06
C LEU A 99 -4.54 1.93 -9.57
N VAL A 100 -3.79 2.84 -8.97
CA VAL A 100 -3.45 2.85 -7.55
C VAL A 100 -4.07 4.09 -6.92
N TYR A 101 -4.84 3.91 -5.84
CA TYR A 101 -5.47 5.00 -5.11
C TYR A 101 -5.17 4.90 -3.62
N ARG A 102 -4.59 5.94 -3.04
CA ARG A 102 -4.32 6.02 -1.61
C ARG A 102 -5.61 6.35 -0.84
N SER A 103 -6.31 5.34 -0.34
CA SER A 103 -7.61 5.51 0.33
C SER A 103 -7.49 5.98 1.78
N GLY A 104 -6.31 5.82 2.40
CA GLY A 104 -6.05 6.25 3.78
C GLY A 104 -4.57 6.28 4.11
N SER A 105 -4.23 6.61 5.35
CA SER A 105 -2.84 6.63 5.82
C SER A 105 -2.15 5.26 5.72
N THR A 106 -2.89 4.19 5.92
CA THR A 106 -2.41 2.80 5.88
C THR A 106 -3.12 1.95 4.85
N SER A 107 -4.01 2.52 4.03
CA SER A 107 -4.82 1.80 3.07
C SER A 107 -4.65 2.33 1.65
N VAL A 108 -4.70 1.40 0.70
CA VAL A 108 -4.55 1.66 -0.72
C VAL A 108 -5.43 0.69 -1.50
N ASN A 109 -6.07 1.19 -2.55
CA ASN A 109 -6.81 0.37 -3.50
C ASN A 109 -5.96 0.21 -4.76
N VAL A 110 -5.84 -1.01 -5.25
CA VAL A 110 -5.15 -1.32 -6.49
C VAL A 110 -6.09 -2.13 -7.37
N VAL A 111 -6.38 -1.62 -8.56
CA VAL A 111 -7.32 -2.25 -9.48
C VAL A 111 -6.73 -2.34 -10.88
N SER A 112 -7.14 -3.37 -11.63
CA SER A 112 -6.77 -3.53 -13.03
C SER A 112 -7.37 -2.42 -13.90
N ARG A 113 -6.65 -2.00 -14.92
CA ARG A 113 -7.18 -1.13 -15.97
C ARG A 113 -7.94 -1.90 -17.08
N TYR A 114 -8.12 -3.21 -16.90
CA TYR A 114 -8.88 -4.03 -17.84
C TYR A 114 -10.38 -3.84 -17.63
N CYS A 115 -11.05 -3.16 -18.55
CA CYS A 115 -12.50 -2.90 -18.48
C CYS A 115 -13.28 -4.21 -18.61
N THR A 116 -14.11 -4.49 -17.62
CA THR A 116 -14.90 -5.73 -17.51
C THR A 116 -16.04 -5.84 -18.53
N HIS A 117 -16.31 -4.78 -19.30
CA HIS A 117 -17.27 -4.84 -20.40
C HIS A 117 -16.65 -5.54 -21.66
N GLN A 118 -15.58 -4.98 -22.22
CA GLN A 118 -14.97 -5.50 -23.47
C GLN A 118 -13.44 -5.35 -23.48
N GLY A 119 -12.78 -5.31 -22.34
CA GLY A 119 -11.33 -5.36 -22.23
C GLY A 119 -10.58 -4.08 -22.61
N CYS A 120 -11.26 -2.97 -22.91
CA CYS A 120 -10.59 -1.69 -23.17
C CYS A 120 -9.83 -1.20 -21.94
N THR A 121 -8.77 -0.42 -22.15
CA THR A 121 -8.00 0.16 -21.05
C THR A 121 -8.76 1.30 -20.38
N VAL A 122 -9.06 1.16 -19.10
CA VAL A 122 -9.67 2.21 -18.26
C VAL A 122 -8.67 3.35 -18.06
N GLY A 123 -9.14 4.59 -18.23
CA GLY A 123 -8.33 5.79 -18.05
C GLY A 123 -7.99 6.07 -16.57
N SER A 124 -7.04 6.98 -16.34
CA SER A 124 -6.63 7.41 -15.00
C SER A 124 -7.77 8.08 -14.20
N ASN A 125 -8.83 8.48 -14.86
CA ASN A 125 -10.07 9.04 -14.30
C ASN A 125 -11.12 7.97 -13.98
N TYR A 126 -10.76 6.69 -14.03
CA TYR A 126 -11.66 5.54 -13.83
C TYR A 126 -12.81 5.45 -14.85
N VAL A 127 -12.65 6.03 -16.01
CA VAL A 127 -13.61 5.95 -17.12
C VAL A 127 -13.05 5.08 -18.23
N CYS A 128 -13.85 4.16 -18.74
CA CYS A 128 -13.55 3.38 -19.93
C CYS A 128 -13.90 4.18 -21.18
N PRO A 129 -12.92 4.51 -22.06
CA PRO A 129 -13.16 5.37 -23.20
C PRO A 129 -13.99 4.73 -24.32
N CYS A 130 -14.08 3.39 -24.34
CA CYS A 130 -14.78 2.68 -25.41
C CYS A 130 -16.30 2.83 -25.33
N HIS A 131 -16.88 2.64 -24.13
CA HIS A 131 -18.33 2.63 -23.95
C HIS A 131 -18.76 3.39 -22.68
N ASN A 132 -17.89 4.24 -22.11
CA ASN A 132 -18.16 5.11 -20.97
C ASN A 132 -18.61 4.42 -19.69
N SER A 133 -18.20 3.15 -19.48
CA SER A 133 -18.34 2.56 -18.14
C SER A 133 -17.49 3.35 -17.16
N THR A 134 -18.02 3.67 -15.99
CA THR A 134 -17.31 4.39 -14.94
C THR A 134 -17.19 3.53 -13.69
N PHE A 135 -16.07 3.65 -13.01
CA PHE A 135 -15.75 2.86 -11.84
C PHE A 135 -15.35 3.77 -10.68
N ALA A 136 -15.59 3.33 -9.46
CA ALA A 136 -15.03 3.95 -8.27
C ALA A 136 -13.55 3.57 -8.11
N ASN A 137 -12.86 4.22 -7.18
CA ASN A 137 -11.44 3.96 -6.92
C ASN A 137 -11.16 2.62 -6.23
N ASP A 138 -12.19 1.92 -5.76
CA ASP A 138 -12.11 0.54 -5.29
C ASP A 138 -12.43 -0.49 -6.40
N GLY A 139 -12.70 -0.02 -7.61
CA GLY A 139 -13.04 -0.83 -8.77
C GLY A 139 -14.51 -1.12 -8.95
N SER A 140 -15.38 -0.74 -8.02
CA SER A 140 -16.84 -0.98 -8.14
C SER A 140 -17.44 -0.18 -9.31
N VAL A 141 -18.45 -0.76 -9.98
CA VAL A 141 -19.14 -0.11 -11.11
C VAL A 141 -20.01 1.02 -10.60
N LEU A 142 -19.81 2.22 -11.11
CA LEU A 142 -20.69 3.39 -10.89
C LEU A 142 -21.71 3.53 -12.01
N GLN A 143 -21.26 3.29 -13.26
CA GLN A 143 -22.11 3.36 -14.44
C GLN A 143 -21.67 2.30 -15.46
N GLY A 144 -22.64 1.56 -16.02
CA GLY A 144 -22.43 0.61 -17.10
C GLY A 144 -22.07 1.24 -18.44
N PRO A 145 -21.85 0.41 -19.46
CA PRO A 145 -22.36 -0.97 -19.63
C PRO A 145 -21.59 -2.11 -18.93
N ALA A 146 -20.45 -1.86 -18.30
CA ALA A 146 -19.82 -2.88 -17.45
C ALA A 146 -20.79 -3.29 -16.32
N SER A 147 -20.88 -4.59 -16.06
CA SER A 147 -21.76 -5.17 -15.02
C SER A 147 -20.98 -5.75 -13.83
N SER A 148 -19.65 -5.81 -13.93
CA SER A 148 -18.77 -6.38 -12.92
C SER A 148 -17.68 -5.39 -12.54
N SER A 149 -17.27 -5.41 -11.29
CA SER A 149 -16.14 -4.59 -10.78
C SER A 149 -14.84 -4.92 -11.50
N LEU A 150 -13.91 -3.97 -11.52
CA LEU A 150 -12.53 -4.22 -11.96
C LEU A 150 -11.87 -5.25 -11.04
N THR A 151 -10.93 -6.02 -11.59
CA THR A 151 -10.09 -6.92 -10.78
C THR A 151 -9.31 -6.10 -9.77
N THR A 152 -9.34 -6.50 -8.51
CA THR A 152 -8.58 -5.89 -7.42
C THR A 152 -7.33 -6.70 -7.13
N TYR A 153 -6.27 -6.05 -6.68
CA TYR A 153 -5.02 -6.66 -6.27
C TYR A 153 -4.74 -6.37 -4.81
N SER A 154 -4.13 -7.33 -4.12
CA SER A 154 -3.73 -7.16 -2.72
C SER A 154 -2.62 -6.13 -2.61
N ALA A 155 -2.75 -5.20 -1.66
CA ALA A 155 -1.70 -4.21 -1.44
C ALA A 155 -1.62 -3.81 0.03
N THR A 156 -0.40 -3.57 0.51
CA THR A 156 -0.10 -3.18 1.89
C THR A 156 0.80 -1.96 1.91
N VAL A 157 0.52 -1.05 2.82
CA VAL A 157 1.37 0.12 3.07
C VAL A 157 2.34 -0.19 4.19
N SER A 158 3.63 -0.08 3.92
CA SER A 158 4.72 -0.29 4.87
C SER A 158 5.68 0.91 4.86
N GLY A 159 5.54 1.81 5.81
CA GLY A 159 6.29 3.05 5.83
C GLY A 159 5.99 3.91 4.60
N THR A 160 7.03 4.21 3.82
CA THR A 160 6.93 4.93 2.54
C THR A 160 6.64 4.02 1.35
N ASN A 161 6.60 2.70 1.56
CA ASN A 161 6.42 1.74 0.48
C ASN A 161 4.97 1.25 0.39
N ILE A 162 4.49 1.05 -0.83
CA ILE A 162 3.29 0.29 -1.15
C ILE A 162 3.73 -1.02 -1.78
N LEU A 163 3.38 -2.12 -1.13
CA LEU A 163 3.72 -3.48 -1.56
C LEU A 163 2.49 -4.08 -2.24
N ILE A 164 2.60 -4.52 -3.47
CA ILE A 164 1.47 -5.01 -4.29
C ILE A 164 1.75 -6.45 -4.70
N ASN A 165 0.70 -7.28 -4.62
CA ASN A 165 0.71 -8.67 -5.09
C ASN A 165 -0.37 -8.82 -6.17
N PHE A 166 -0.01 -9.44 -7.30
CA PHE A 166 -0.89 -9.65 -8.46
C PHE A 166 -1.48 -11.06 -8.55
N SER A 167 -1.17 -11.94 -7.57
CA SER A 167 -1.69 -13.31 -7.48
C SER A 167 -3.02 -13.38 -6.73
#